data_ef0b3a260595934755134ae5342e518a
#
_entry.id   ef0b3a260595934755134ae5342e518a
#
_cell.length_a   1.000
_cell.length_b   1.000
_cell.length_c   1.000
_cell.angle_alpha   90.00
_cell.angle_beta   90.00
_cell.angle_gamma   90.00
#
_symmetry.space_group_name_H-M   'P 1'
#
loop_
_entity.id
_entity.type
_entity.pdbx_description
1 polymer ?
#
loop_
_entity_poly.entity_id
_entity_poly.type
_entity_poly.pdbx_seq_one_letter_code
_entity_poly.pdbx_strand_id
1 'polypeptide(L)'
;VAGVPDSLPEEMHPMAESICESFQTVAKRLMDLGLSYLSLDRAAASLSTGERQRMQLARAVRNRTTGVLYVLDEPSIGLHPSNIVGLNAVMHDLIADGNSIILVDHDTQILSEADWLIEMGPEAGAGGGYVITQGTIPEVIAKKESMIGPFLAQTADMRIRKPIAREEIFALGKLHLSTDAIHTVKPLEIDIPKGRLTVVTGVSGSGKTTMVLESLIPGLEAKLNGEHLPGHVKSITAEGIAHVKLIDASPIGINVRSTVATYANVHDELRKIYAKTADAKNKKYKAGDFSYNTGKLRCPVCDGTGQISLDVQFLPDVDVPCPECGGSRYAREAWDICYENKRGKRYSLPQMLSLIHISEPTRRSY
;
A
#
# COMPACT_ATOMS: atom_id res chain seq x y z
N VAL A 1 -1.02 7.26 35.54
CA VAL A 1 -2.26 6.48 35.68
C VAL A 1 -2.15 5.57 36.93
N ALA A 2 -1.05 4.83 37.13
CA ALA A 2 -0.89 3.89 38.25
C ALA A 2 -1.05 4.55 39.64
N GLY A 3 -0.65 5.80 39.83
CA GLY A 3 -0.77 6.52 41.11
C GLY A 3 -2.06 7.33 41.27
N VAL A 4 -3.03 7.22 40.35
CA VAL A 4 -4.28 7.96 40.43
C VAL A 4 -5.17 7.46 41.60
N PRO A 5 -5.32 6.13 41.80
CA PRO A 5 -6.10 5.65 42.93
C PRO A 5 -5.61 6.22 44.29
N ASP A 6 -4.30 6.23 44.50
CA ASP A 6 -3.68 6.70 45.75
C ASP A 6 -3.91 8.21 46.04
N SER A 7 -4.28 8.97 45.02
CA SER A 7 -4.57 10.41 45.12
C SER A 7 -6.02 10.73 45.39
N LEU A 8 -6.88 9.71 45.49
CA LEU A 8 -8.33 9.85 45.72
C LEU A 8 -8.72 9.44 47.14
N PRO A 9 -9.90 9.81 47.63
CA PRO A 9 -10.43 9.28 48.89
C PRO A 9 -10.57 7.76 48.87
N GLU A 10 -10.32 7.09 50.00
CA GLU A 10 -10.34 5.62 50.13
C GLU A 10 -11.61 4.96 49.58
N GLU A 11 -12.76 5.62 49.71
CA GLU A 11 -14.04 5.12 49.21
C GLU A 11 -14.08 5.00 47.67
N MET A 12 -13.24 5.74 46.96
CA MET A 12 -13.15 5.76 45.50
C MET A 12 -12.06 4.84 44.96
N HIS A 13 -11.16 4.31 45.79
CA HIS A 13 -10.02 3.47 45.34
C HIS A 13 -10.46 2.29 44.49
N PRO A 14 -11.47 1.44 44.88
CA PRO A 14 -11.80 0.25 44.08
C PRO A 14 -12.31 0.61 42.70
N MET A 15 -13.07 1.69 42.55
CA MET A 15 -13.55 2.17 41.25
C MET A 15 -12.42 2.75 40.43
N ALA A 16 -11.55 3.53 41.02
CA ALA A 16 -10.42 4.14 40.38
C ALA A 16 -9.40 3.08 39.92
N GLU A 17 -9.14 2.08 40.73
CA GLU A 17 -8.29 0.93 40.36
C GLU A 17 -8.83 0.20 39.15
N SER A 18 -10.10 -0.17 39.13
CA SER A 18 -10.74 -0.86 38.00
C SER A 18 -10.65 -0.05 36.69
N ILE A 19 -10.89 1.26 36.76
CA ILE A 19 -10.76 2.16 35.58
C ILE A 19 -9.32 2.24 35.13
N CYS A 20 -8.36 2.40 36.05
CA CYS A 20 -6.94 2.48 35.76
C CYS A 20 -6.39 1.18 35.13
N GLU A 21 -6.78 0.02 35.68
CA GLU A 21 -6.42 -1.29 35.12
C GLU A 21 -6.96 -1.48 33.70
N SER A 22 -8.24 -1.12 33.48
CA SER A 22 -8.84 -1.18 32.15
C SER A 22 -8.10 -0.30 31.16
N PHE A 23 -7.77 0.93 31.57
CA PHE A 23 -6.98 1.86 30.73
C PHE A 23 -5.58 1.31 30.44
N GLN A 24 -4.86 0.83 31.47
CA GLN A 24 -3.51 0.29 31.32
C GLN A 24 -3.49 -0.92 30.38
N THR A 25 -4.49 -1.79 30.47
CA THR A 25 -4.62 -2.96 29.60
C THR A 25 -4.76 -2.54 28.13
N VAL A 26 -5.62 -1.56 27.84
CA VAL A 26 -5.79 -1.04 26.47
C VAL A 26 -4.53 -0.33 25.99
N ALA A 27 -3.92 0.51 26.84
CA ALA A 27 -2.70 1.23 26.50
C ALA A 27 -1.53 0.28 26.19
N LYS A 28 -1.36 -0.78 27.00
CA LYS A 28 -0.35 -1.81 26.76
C LYS A 28 -0.55 -2.48 25.40
N ARG A 29 -1.77 -2.88 25.07
CA ARG A 29 -2.07 -3.49 23.75
C ARG A 29 -1.76 -2.56 22.58
N LEU A 30 -2.07 -1.27 22.71
CA LEU A 30 -1.71 -0.29 21.70
C LEU A 30 -0.20 -0.20 21.52
N MET A 31 0.56 -0.25 22.61
CA MET A 31 2.03 -0.28 22.56
C MET A 31 2.55 -1.56 21.91
N ASP A 32 2.01 -2.72 22.27
CA ASP A 32 2.39 -4.02 21.71
C ASP A 32 2.12 -4.07 20.18
N LEU A 33 1.03 -3.43 19.72
CA LEU A 33 0.72 -3.27 18.30
C LEU A 33 1.54 -2.17 17.60
N GLY A 34 2.55 -1.61 18.27
CA GLY A 34 3.43 -0.60 17.68
C GLY A 34 2.78 0.77 17.47
N LEU A 35 1.76 1.11 18.27
CA LEU A 35 1.05 2.39 18.22
C LEU A 35 1.43 3.35 19.36
N SER A 36 2.52 3.09 20.07
CA SER A 36 2.99 3.87 21.24
C SER A 36 3.30 5.35 20.93
N TYR A 37 3.53 5.68 19.66
CA TYR A 37 3.82 7.05 19.21
C TYR A 37 2.57 7.88 18.94
N LEU A 38 1.38 7.28 18.96
CA LEU A 38 0.13 7.99 18.71
C LEU A 38 -0.30 8.74 19.97
N SER A 39 -0.65 10.00 19.80
CA SER A 39 -1.35 10.79 20.83
C SER A 39 -2.83 10.36 20.86
N LEU A 40 -3.41 10.31 22.05
CA LEU A 40 -4.81 9.87 22.22
C LEU A 40 -5.83 10.88 21.68
N ASP A 41 -5.41 12.14 21.48
CA ASP A 41 -6.22 13.21 20.88
C ASP A 41 -6.12 13.27 19.35
N ARG A 42 -5.27 12.42 18.75
CA ARG A 42 -5.09 12.40 17.30
C ARG A 42 -6.38 11.99 16.60
N ALA A 43 -6.80 12.77 15.61
CA ALA A 43 -8.00 12.52 14.83
C ALA A 43 -7.93 11.15 14.10
N ALA A 44 -8.95 10.30 14.26
CA ALA A 44 -8.98 8.96 13.65
C ALA A 44 -8.90 9.00 12.12
N ALA A 45 -9.42 10.05 11.48
CA ALA A 45 -9.31 10.25 10.03
C ALA A 45 -7.87 10.45 9.53
N SER A 46 -6.95 10.89 10.39
CA SER A 46 -5.54 11.09 10.06
C SER A 46 -4.69 9.81 10.16
N LEU A 47 -5.28 8.71 10.64
CA LEU A 47 -4.59 7.43 10.77
C LEU A 47 -4.40 6.76 9.41
N SER A 48 -3.23 6.20 9.18
CA SER A 48 -2.97 5.33 8.04
C SER A 48 -3.85 4.06 8.08
N THR A 49 -3.96 3.35 6.96
CA THR A 49 -4.75 2.10 6.89
C THR A 49 -4.27 1.07 7.91
N GLY A 50 -2.95 0.85 8.02
CA GLY A 50 -2.39 -0.07 9.00
C GLY A 50 -2.59 0.38 10.45
N GLU A 51 -2.49 1.70 10.75
CA GLU A 51 -2.79 2.23 12.09
C GLU A 51 -4.25 2.01 12.46
N ARG A 52 -5.19 2.28 11.55
CA ARG A 52 -6.62 2.05 11.76
C ARG A 52 -6.92 0.58 12.04
N GLN A 53 -6.36 -0.32 11.26
CA GLN A 53 -6.56 -1.76 11.40
C GLN A 53 -6.05 -2.27 12.75
N ARG A 54 -4.85 -1.86 13.16
CA ARG A 54 -4.30 -2.21 14.48
C ARG A 54 -5.09 -1.60 15.63
N MET A 55 -5.63 -0.40 15.47
CA MET A 55 -6.51 0.23 16.44
C MET A 55 -7.83 -0.57 16.59
N GLN A 56 -8.40 -1.06 15.48
CA GLN A 56 -9.58 -1.92 15.49
C GLN A 56 -9.28 -3.26 16.17
N LEU A 57 -8.12 -3.84 15.92
CA LEU A 57 -7.67 -5.08 16.56
C LEU A 57 -7.52 -4.89 18.07
N ALA A 58 -6.87 -3.82 18.52
CA ALA A 58 -6.76 -3.50 19.96
C ALA A 58 -8.12 -3.36 20.65
N ARG A 59 -9.12 -2.82 19.92
CA ARG A 59 -10.49 -2.71 20.41
C ARG A 59 -11.20 -4.07 20.46
N ALA A 60 -10.98 -4.94 19.47
CA ALA A 60 -11.61 -6.26 19.40
C ALA A 60 -11.23 -7.12 20.60
N VAL A 61 -9.96 -7.14 20.96
CA VAL A 61 -9.44 -7.92 22.11
C VAL A 61 -10.00 -7.43 23.45
N ARG A 62 -10.45 -6.17 23.55
CA ARG A 62 -11.02 -5.62 24.79
C ARG A 62 -12.26 -6.35 25.26
N ASN A 63 -13.09 -6.83 24.33
CA ASN A 63 -14.46 -7.26 24.64
C ASN A 63 -14.54 -8.71 25.14
N ARG A 64 -13.42 -9.46 25.21
CA ARG A 64 -13.36 -10.88 25.63
C ARG A 64 -14.53 -11.72 25.08
N THR A 65 -14.90 -11.46 23.83
CA THR A 65 -15.90 -12.26 23.14
C THR A 65 -15.31 -13.60 22.76
N THR A 66 -16.09 -14.67 22.91
CA THR A 66 -15.72 -16.02 22.53
C THR A 66 -16.53 -16.47 21.32
N GLY A 67 -15.98 -17.39 20.51
CA GLY A 67 -16.66 -17.94 19.34
C GLY A 67 -16.78 -16.98 18.16
N VAL A 68 -15.93 -15.96 18.11
CA VAL A 68 -15.87 -15.00 16.99
C VAL A 68 -14.83 -15.45 15.96
N LEU A 69 -15.16 -15.30 14.69
CA LEU A 69 -14.19 -15.40 13.58
C LEU A 69 -13.69 -13.99 13.24
N TYR A 70 -12.41 -13.75 13.47
CA TYR A 70 -11.73 -12.53 13.02
C TYR A 70 -11.11 -12.76 11.65
N VAL A 71 -11.36 -11.83 10.73
CA VAL A 71 -10.72 -11.83 9.40
C VAL A 71 -9.83 -10.59 9.30
N LEU A 72 -8.53 -10.80 9.13
CA LEU A 72 -7.52 -9.76 9.07
C LEU A 72 -6.85 -9.79 7.70
N ASP A 73 -6.84 -8.63 7.03
CA ASP A 73 -6.25 -8.48 5.69
C ASP A 73 -4.98 -7.61 5.80
N GLU A 74 -3.82 -8.24 5.60
CA GLU A 74 -2.48 -7.64 5.64
C GLU A 74 -2.18 -6.77 6.89
N PRO A 75 -2.41 -7.27 8.12
CA PRO A 75 -2.19 -6.46 9.33
C PRO A 75 -0.71 -6.12 9.59
N SER A 76 0.22 -6.79 8.92
CA SER A 76 1.66 -6.52 9.00
C SER A 76 2.09 -5.25 8.25
N ILE A 77 1.25 -4.71 7.37
CA ILE A 77 1.61 -3.56 6.53
C ILE A 77 2.21 -2.41 7.35
N GLY A 78 3.43 -2.02 6.98
CA GLY A 78 4.15 -0.90 7.60
C GLY A 78 4.67 -1.18 9.01
N LEU A 79 4.59 -2.43 9.51
CA LEU A 79 5.21 -2.82 10.76
C LEU A 79 6.72 -3.03 10.60
N HIS A 80 7.44 -2.62 11.62
CA HIS A 80 8.82 -3.06 11.82
C HIS A 80 8.80 -4.50 12.36
N PRO A 81 9.77 -5.37 12.03
CA PRO A 81 9.82 -6.75 12.50
C PRO A 81 9.64 -6.91 14.02
N SER A 82 10.18 -5.99 14.83
CA SER A 82 9.97 -6.01 16.29
C SER A 82 8.52 -5.83 16.73
N ASN A 83 7.68 -5.20 15.91
CA ASN A 83 6.25 -4.99 16.21
C ASN A 83 5.39 -6.17 15.75
N ILE A 84 5.89 -7.02 14.86
CA ILE A 84 5.22 -8.26 14.45
C ILE A 84 5.09 -9.21 15.64
N VAL A 85 6.08 -9.25 16.51
CA VAL A 85 6.03 -10.05 17.75
C VAL A 85 4.81 -9.65 18.62
N GLY A 86 4.57 -8.35 18.78
CA GLY A 86 3.40 -7.85 19.51
C GLY A 86 2.07 -8.17 18.82
N LEU A 87 2.03 -8.08 17.48
CA LEU A 87 0.85 -8.46 16.69
C LEU A 87 0.54 -9.96 16.85
N ASN A 88 1.55 -10.83 16.77
CA ASN A 88 1.41 -12.27 16.98
C ASN A 88 0.88 -12.56 18.39
N ALA A 89 1.42 -11.91 19.43
CA ALA A 89 0.95 -12.08 20.80
C ALA A 89 -0.54 -11.71 20.94
N VAL A 90 -0.98 -10.63 20.33
CA VAL A 90 -2.41 -10.23 20.34
C VAL A 90 -3.30 -11.25 19.62
N MET A 91 -2.83 -11.83 18.52
CA MET A 91 -3.56 -12.90 17.81
C MET A 91 -3.65 -14.18 18.65
N HIS A 92 -2.57 -14.56 19.32
CA HIS A 92 -2.58 -15.70 20.25
C HIS A 92 -3.53 -15.49 21.45
N ASP A 93 -3.60 -14.28 22.01
CA ASP A 93 -4.55 -13.95 23.07
C ASP A 93 -5.99 -14.15 22.59
N LEU A 94 -6.32 -13.70 21.36
CA LEU A 94 -7.66 -13.91 20.78
C LEU A 94 -8.00 -15.39 20.61
N ILE A 95 -7.05 -16.20 20.14
CA ILE A 95 -7.22 -17.65 19.99
C ILE A 95 -7.39 -18.31 21.36
N ALA A 96 -6.60 -17.92 22.36
CA ALA A 96 -6.71 -18.43 23.73
C ALA A 96 -8.07 -18.10 24.39
N ASP A 97 -8.67 -16.98 24.01
CA ASP A 97 -10.03 -16.59 24.44
C ASP A 97 -11.14 -17.40 23.72
N GLY A 98 -10.80 -18.40 22.90
CA GLY A 98 -11.75 -19.30 22.21
C GLY A 98 -12.30 -18.74 20.89
N ASN A 99 -11.55 -17.88 20.22
CA ASN A 99 -11.88 -17.33 18.91
C ASN A 99 -11.08 -18.01 17.79
N SER A 100 -11.45 -17.74 16.55
CA SER A 100 -10.74 -18.18 15.34
C SER A 100 -10.26 -16.98 14.55
N ILE A 101 -9.12 -17.11 13.85
CA ILE A 101 -8.56 -16.06 13.02
C ILE A 101 -8.32 -16.60 11.62
N ILE A 102 -8.79 -15.89 10.60
CA ILE A 102 -8.35 -16.02 9.21
C ILE A 102 -7.50 -14.80 8.90
N LEU A 103 -6.27 -15.04 8.48
CA LEU A 103 -5.29 -14.02 8.20
C LEU A 103 -4.88 -14.09 6.73
N VAL A 104 -4.93 -12.97 6.03
CA VAL A 104 -4.30 -12.80 4.71
C VAL A 104 -3.05 -11.99 4.91
N ASP A 105 -1.88 -12.58 4.69
CA ASP A 105 -0.59 -11.90 4.83
C ASP A 105 0.49 -12.61 4.00
N HIS A 106 1.63 -11.97 3.83
CA HIS A 106 2.78 -12.50 3.10
C HIS A 106 4.09 -12.41 3.91
N ASP A 107 4.05 -11.86 5.12
CA ASP A 107 5.21 -11.80 6.01
C ASP A 107 5.49 -13.17 6.63
N THR A 108 6.68 -13.71 6.38
CA THR A 108 7.05 -15.05 6.83
C THR A 108 7.09 -15.18 8.35
N GLN A 109 7.32 -14.10 9.11
CA GLN A 109 7.29 -14.14 10.57
C GLN A 109 5.86 -14.35 11.12
N ILE A 110 4.86 -13.87 10.38
CA ILE A 110 3.44 -14.10 10.71
C ILE A 110 3.02 -15.48 10.22
N LEU A 111 3.35 -15.82 8.97
CA LEU A 111 2.95 -17.08 8.38
C LEU A 111 3.49 -18.29 9.16
N SER A 112 4.69 -18.16 9.76
CA SER A 112 5.28 -19.25 10.56
C SER A 112 4.54 -19.53 11.87
N GLU A 113 3.69 -18.62 12.35
CA GLU A 113 2.86 -18.81 13.55
C GLU A 113 1.49 -19.44 13.25
N ALA A 114 1.17 -19.68 11.98
CA ALA A 114 -0.12 -20.24 11.58
C ALA A 114 -0.21 -21.76 11.88
N ASP A 115 -1.33 -22.21 12.44
CA ASP A 115 -1.64 -23.62 12.60
C ASP A 115 -1.94 -24.31 11.25
N TRP A 116 -2.55 -23.55 10.32
CA TRP A 116 -2.94 -24.02 9.00
C TRP A 116 -2.72 -22.93 7.96
N LEU A 117 -2.05 -23.25 6.88
CA LEU A 117 -1.76 -22.35 5.77
C LEU A 117 -2.48 -22.81 4.50
N ILE A 118 -3.08 -21.87 3.78
CA ILE A 118 -3.67 -22.07 2.45
C ILE A 118 -2.93 -21.14 1.49
N GLU A 119 -2.24 -21.71 0.51
CA GLU A 119 -1.51 -20.97 -0.50
C GLU A 119 -2.31 -20.88 -1.79
N MET A 120 -2.56 -19.64 -2.24
CA MET A 120 -3.27 -19.32 -3.47
C MET A 120 -2.31 -18.92 -4.58
N GLY A 121 -2.61 -19.28 -5.83
CA GLY A 121 -1.79 -18.89 -6.98
C GLY A 121 -2.15 -19.71 -8.22
N PRO A 122 -1.15 -20.10 -9.09
CA PRO A 122 0.28 -19.75 -9.02
C PRO A 122 0.62 -18.33 -9.50
N GLU A 123 -0.30 -17.66 -10.20
CA GLU A 123 -0.09 -16.37 -10.82
C GLU A 123 -1.22 -15.39 -10.45
N ALA A 124 -1.07 -14.12 -10.82
CA ALA A 124 -2.16 -13.17 -10.72
C ALA A 124 -3.09 -13.24 -11.94
N GLY A 125 -4.34 -12.80 -11.77
CA GLY A 125 -5.30 -12.74 -12.87
C GLY A 125 -5.80 -14.11 -13.33
N ALA A 126 -5.89 -14.38 -14.64
CA ALA A 126 -6.47 -15.62 -15.19
C ALA A 126 -5.65 -16.87 -14.90
N GLY A 127 -4.37 -16.73 -14.64
CA GLY A 127 -3.49 -17.84 -14.24
C GLY A 127 -3.54 -18.14 -12.74
N GLY A 128 -4.25 -17.34 -11.96
CA GLY A 128 -4.38 -17.47 -10.51
C GLY A 128 -5.73 -17.99 -10.05
N GLY A 129 -5.99 -17.86 -8.77
CA GLY A 129 -7.28 -18.23 -8.17
C GLY A 129 -7.40 -19.72 -7.78
N TYR A 130 -6.30 -20.46 -7.85
CA TYR A 130 -6.26 -21.88 -7.43
C TYR A 130 -5.61 -22.01 -6.06
N VAL A 131 -6.04 -23.01 -5.28
CA VAL A 131 -5.29 -23.47 -4.11
C VAL A 131 -4.12 -24.32 -4.60
N ILE A 132 -2.89 -23.82 -4.41
CA ILE A 132 -1.67 -24.56 -4.79
C ILE A 132 -1.42 -25.67 -3.77
N THR A 133 -1.48 -25.29 -2.49
CA THR A 133 -1.28 -26.21 -1.38
C THR A 133 -2.01 -25.72 -0.14
N GLN A 134 -2.27 -26.65 0.78
CA GLN A 134 -2.78 -26.35 2.12
C GLN A 134 -2.25 -27.38 3.11
N GLY A 135 -2.11 -27.01 4.35
CA GLY A 135 -1.63 -27.89 5.43
C GLY A 135 -0.98 -27.10 6.57
N THR A 136 -0.37 -27.84 7.47
CA THR A 136 0.52 -27.28 8.48
C THR A 136 1.78 -26.70 7.82
N ILE A 137 2.50 -25.82 8.53
CA ILE A 137 3.72 -25.20 7.98
C ILE A 137 4.74 -26.25 7.48
N PRO A 138 5.06 -27.34 8.24
CA PRO A 138 5.96 -28.38 7.74
C PRO A 138 5.45 -29.08 6.47
N GLU A 139 4.15 -29.32 6.36
CA GLU A 139 3.55 -29.95 5.17
C GLU A 139 3.65 -29.04 3.94
N VAL A 140 3.42 -27.73 4.10
CA VAL A 140 3.55 -26.74 3.01
C VAL A 140 5.00 -26.62 2.56
N ILE A 141 5.95 -26.57 3.50
CA ILE A 141 7.39 -26.55 3.20
C ILE A 141 7.83 -27.80 2.40
N ALA A 142 7.28 -28.96 2.72
CA ALA A 142 7.63 -30.22 2.05
C ALA A 142 7.09 -30.30 0.61
N LYS A 143 6.11 -29.48 0.24
CA LYS A 143 5.49 -29.54 -1.10
C LYS A 143 6.30 -28.75 -2.13
N LYS A 144 6.70 -29.42 -3.20
CA LYS A 144 7.51 -28.83 -4.30
C LYS A 144 6.77 -27.72 -5.06
N GLU A 145 5.45 -27.79 -5.10
CA GLU A 145 4.59 -26.81 -5.78
C GLU A 145 4.45 -25.52 -5.00
N SER A 146 4.77 -25.53 -3.71
CA SER A 146 4.66 -24.36 -2.85
C SER A 146 5.65 -23.27 -3.27
N MET A 147 5.15 -22.08 -3.52
CA MET A 147 5.97 -20.90 -3.80
C MET A 147 6.48 -20.25 -2.51
N ILE A 148 5.70 -20.31 -1.42
CA ILE A 148 6.07 -19.74 -0.13
C ILE A 148 6.96 -20.69 0.70
N GLY A 149 6.86 -22.01 0.47
CA GLY A 149 7.62 -23.02 1.21
C GLY A 149 9.12 -22.74 1.31
N PRO A 150 9.83 -22.43 0.21
CA PRO A 150 11.26 -22.11 0.26
C PRO A 150 11.60 -20.89 1.13
N PHE A 151 10.71 -19.89 1.23
CA PHE A 151 10.90 -18.72 2.08
C PHE A 151 10.67 -19.05 3.55
N LEU A 152 9.66 -19.84 3.87
CA LEU A 152 9.41 -20.33 5.23
C LEU A 152 10.55 -21.23 5.71
N ALA A 153 11.09 -22.07 4.83
CA ALA A 153 12.25 -22.92 5.11
C ALA A 153 13.59 -22.16 5.09
N GLN A 154 13.59 -20.88 4.73
CA GLN A 154 14.82 -20.06 4.55
C GLN A 154 15.80 -20.66 3.52
N THR A 155 15.30 -21.45 2.57
CA THR A 155 16.07 -22.08 1.49
C THR A 155 15.88 -21.41 0.14
N ALA A 156 15.05 -20.35 0.09
CA ALA A 156 14.81 -19.60 -1.14
C ALA A 156 16.11 -19.03 -1.71
N ASP A 157 16.32 -19.22 -3.00
CA ASP A 157 17.47 -18.68 -3.71
C ASP A 157 17.30 -17.17 -3.88
N MET A 158 17.94 -16.41 -3.00
CA MET A 158 17.91 -14.95 -3.02
C MET A 158 19.09 -14.40 -3.83
N ARG A 159 18.80 -13.58 -4.83
CA ARG A 159 19.84 -12.82 -5.53
C ARG A 159 20.45 -11.78 -4.59
N ILE A 160 21.57 -12.12 -3.99
CA ILE A 160 22.33 -11.18 -3.16
C ILE A 160 23.19 -10.33 -4.08
N ARG A 161 22.94 -9.01 -4.06
CA ARG A 161 23.82 -8.07 -4.74
C ARG A 161 25.20 -8.11 -4.08
N LYS A 162 26.26 -8.19 -4.90
CA LYS A 162 27.63 -8.09 -4.37
C LYS A 162 27.77 -6.76 -3.61
N PRO A 163 28.13 -6.78 -2.32
CA PRO A 163 28.30 -5.56 -1.55
C PRO A 163 29.45 -4.74 -2.15
N ILE A 164 29.30 -3.43 -2.09
CA ILE A 164 30.35 -2.49 -2.46
C ILE A 164 31.28 -2.35 -1.28
N ALA A 165 32.60 -2.30 -1.52
CA ALA A 165 33.58 -2.09 -0.47
C ALA A 165 33.30 -0.78 0.27
N ARG A 166 33.48 -0.77 1.59
CA ARG A 166 33.15 0.38 2.44
C ARG A 166 33.84 1.66 1.97
N GLU A 167 35.08 1.53 1.50
CA GLU A 167 35.91 2.63 1.01
C GLU A 167 35.35 3.24 -0.28
N GLU A 168 34.60 2.47 -1.06
CA GLU A 168 34.02 2.89 -2.34
C GLU A 168 32.59 3.44 -2.19
N ILE A 169 31.97 3.35 -1.02
CA ILE A 169 30.57 3.76 -0.83
C ILE A 169 30.38 5.22 -1.22
N PHE A 170 31.28 6.10 -0.81
CA PHE A 170 31.24 7.55 -1.08
C PHE A 170 32.09 7.99 -2.28
N ALA A 171 32.60 7.08 -3.11
CA ALA A 171 33.46 7.42 -4.25
C ALA A 171 32.80 8.38 -5.25
N LEU A 172 31.47 8.35 -5.36
CA LEU A 172 30.69 9.27 -6.23
C LEU A 172 30.24 10.54 -5.49
N GLY A 173 30.76 10.79 -4.28
CA GLY A 173 30.39 11.89 -3.43
C GLY A 173 29.19 11.57 -2.52
N LYS A 174 28.79 12.56 -1.74
CA LYS A 174 27.73 12.42 -0.73
C LYS A 174 26.77 13.61 -0.78
N LEU A 175 25.55 13.39 -0.31
CA LEU A 175 24.66 14.41 0.16
C LEU A 175 24.88 14.53 1.67
N HIS A 176 25.04 15.74 2.14
CA HIS A 176 25.13 16.03 3.58
C HIS A 176 23.89 16.74 4.03
N LEU A 177 23.25 16.31 5.10
CA LEU A 177 22.10 16.97 5.72
C LEU A 177 22.39 17.19 7.19
N SER A 178 22.25 18.44 7.63
CA SER A 178 22.32 18.85 9.05
C SER A 178 21.03 19.57 9.43
N THR A 179 20.41 19.17 10.53
CA THR A 179 19.14 19.76 11.00
C THR A 179 19.17 20.05 12.50
N ASP A 180 18.34 21.02 12.92
CA ASP A 180 17.90 21.13 14.29
C ASP A 180 16.80 20.09 14.61
N ALA A 181 16.34 20.06 15.86
CA ALA A 181 15.24 19.19 16.26
C ALA A 181 13.94 19.60 15.55
N ILE A 182 13.18 18.59 15.11
CA ILE A 182 11.84 18.75 14.55
C ILE A 182 10.93 17.63 15.04
N HIS A 183 9.79 17.94 15.62
CA HIS A 183 8.87 16.97 16.25
C HIS A 183 9.63 16.04 17.22
N THR A 184 9.63 14.75 16.96
CA THR A 184 10.35 13.73 17.77
C THR A 184 11.79 13.51 17.32
N VAL A 185 12.17 14.04 16.14
CA VAL A 185 13.52 13.90 15.57
C VAL A 185 14.47 14.87 16.28
N LYS A 186 15.52 14.33 16.87
CA LYS A 186 16.60 15.10 17.50
C LYS A 186 17.46 15.77 16.41
N PRO A 187 18.27 16.79 16.77
CA PRO A 187 19.24 17.33 15.83
C PRO A 187 20.07 16.20 15.23
N LEU A 188 20.19 16.19 13.91
CA LEU A 188 20.90 15.14 13.20
C LEU A 188 21.88 15.70 12.18
N GLU A 189 22.92 14.93 11.93
CA GLU A 189 23.90 15.16 10.88
C GLU A 189 24.15 13.82 10.17
N ILE A 190 23.81 13.74 8.89
CA ILE A 190 23.92 12.50 8.12
C ILE A 190 24.53 12.73 6.76
N ASP A 191 25.27 11.73 6.31
CA ASP A 191 25.85 11.63 4.98
C ASP A 191 25.14 10.53 4.19
N ILE A 192 24.63 10.84 3.02
CA ILE A 192 23.96 9.91 2.12
C ILE A 192 24.80 9.74 0.86
N PRO A 193 25.31 8.52 0.55
CA PRO A 193 26.16 8.31 -0.60
C PRO A 193 25.41 8.48 -1.92
N LYS A 194 26.00 9.20 -2.88
CA LYS A 194 25.45 9.36 -4.22
C LYS A 194 25.66 8.12 -5.07
N GLY A 195 24.74 7.87 -6.01
CA GLY A 195 24.81 6.71 -6.90
C GLY A 195 24.71 5.36 -6.19
N ARG A 196 24.10 5.34 -5.02
CA ARG A 196 23.89 4.15 -4.17
C ARG A 196 22.43 4.01 -3.78
N LEU A 197 22.04 2.80 -3.42
CA LEU A 197 20.75 2.54 -2.76
C LEU A 197 20.95 2.76 -1.25
N THR A 198 20.28 3.74 -0.71
CA THR A 198 20.25 4.03 0.74
C THR A 198 18.86 3.68 1.28
N VAL A 199 18.81 2.94 2.36
CA VAL A 199 17.57 2.55 3.04
C VAL A 199 17.52 3.21 4.41
N VAL A 200 16.40 3.87 4.71
CA VAL A 200 16.10 4.42 6.02
C VAL A 200 15.14 3.47 6.73
N THR A 201 15.58 2.89 7.85
CA THR A 201 14.79 1.93 8.62
C THR A 201 14.67 2.35 10.09
N GLY A 202 13.78 1.71 10.81
CA GLY A 202 13.51 1.94 12.23
C GLY A 202 12.05 1.66 12.57
N VAL A 203 11.74 1.57 13.85
CA VAL A 203 10.36 1.34 14.34
C VAL A 203 9.39 2.44 13.90
N SER A 204 8.09 2.13 13.92
CA SER A 204 7.06 3.12 13.63
C SER A 204 7.18 4.32 14.60
N GLY A 205 6.99 5.54 14.08
CA GLY A 205 7.14 6.77 14.91
C GLY A 205 8.58 7.21 15.21
N SER A 206 9.62 6.51 14.70
CA SER A 206 11.02 6.90 14.93
C SER A 206 11.49 8.14 14.14
N GLY A 207 10.60 8.80 13.39
CA GLY A 207 10.92 10.02 12.65
C GLY A 207 11.46 9.81 11.24
N LYS A 208 11.43 8.59 10.67
CA LYS A 208 11.87 8.31 9.29
C LYS A 208 11.21 9.21 8.27
N THR A 209 9.88 9.30 8.32
CA THR A 209 9.08 10.12 7.41
C THR A 209 9.41 11.60 7.57
N THR A 210 9.50 12.10 8.80
CA THR A 210 9.88 13.47 9.11
C THR A 210 11.25 13.82 8.56
N MET A 211 12.25 12.95 8.78
CA MET A 211 13.59 13.16 8.24
C MET A 211 13.60 13.24 6.70
N VAL A 212 12.85 12.36 6.02
CA VAL A 212 12.86 12.32 4.56
C VAL A 212 11.93 13.39 3.96
N LEU A 213 10.65 13.43 4.37
CA LEU A 213 9.63 14.27 3.72
C LEU A 213 9.61 15.72 4.23
N GLU A 214 10.04 15.97 5.46
CA GLU A 214 9.99 17.32 6.02
C GLU A 214 11.37 18.00 6.07
N SER A 215 12.47 17.24 5.99
CA SER A 215 13.82 17.79 6.05
C SER A 215 14.61 17.57 4.75
N LEU A 216 14.84 16.33 4.33
CA LEU A 216 15.69 16.00 3.19
C LEU A 216 15.11 16.53 1.87
N ILE A 217 13.87 16.17 1.54
CA ILE A 217 13.24 16.55 0.27
C ILE A 217 13.06 18.05 0.16
N PRO A 218 12.38 18.73 1.12
CA PRO A 218 12.21 20.19 1.05
C PRO A 218 13.54 20.95 1.07
N GLY A 219 14.53 20.46 1.82
CA GLY A 219 15.86 21.05 1.83
C GLY A 219 16.58 20.93 0.49
N LEU A 220 16.49 19.79 -0.19
CA LEU A 220 17.05 19.60 -1.53
C LEU A 220 16.32 20.46 -2.58
N GLU A 221 14.99 20.50 -2.56
CA GLU A 221 14.19 21.31 -3.48
C GLU A 221 14.51 22.80 -3.32
N ALA A 222 14.54 23.31 -2.09
CA ALA A 222 14.91 24.68 -1.79
C ALA A 222 16.32 25.01 -2.31
N LYS A 223 17.29 24.10 -2.10
CA LYS A 223 18.66 24.29 -2.58
C LYS A 223 18.76 24.30 -4.10
N LEU A 224 18.00 23.41 -4.79
CA LEU A 224 17.99 23.34 -6.26
C LEU A 224 17.31 24.55 -6.90
N ASN A 225 16.25 25.08 -6.25
CA ASN A 225 15.49 26.22 -6.74
C ASN A 225 16.11 27.57 -6.32
N GLY A 226 17.12 27.59 -5.45
CA GLY A 226 17.71 28.82 -4.90
C GLY A 226 16.79 29.50 -3.86
N GLU A 227 15.94 28.74 -3.21
CA GLU A 227 15.00 29.19 -2.17
C GLU A 227 15.62 29.07 -0.77
N HIS A 228 14.93 29.65 0.22
CA HIS A 228 15.34 29.52 1.62
C HIS A 228 15.10 28.10 2.13
N LEU A 229 16.08 27.57 2.86
CA LEU A 229 15.96 26.26 3.51
C LEU A 229 14.83 26.30 4.56
N PRO A 230 14.14 25.15 4.79
CA PRO A 230 13.24 25.00 5.92
C PRO A 230 13.92 25.41 7.24
N GLY A 231 13.21 26.07 8.15
CA GLY A 231 13.80 26.71 9.34
C GLY A 231 14.60 25.78 10.27
N HIS A 232 14.31 24.48 10.24
CA HIS A 232 15.04 23.46 11.01
C HIS A 232 16.20 22.81 10.22
N VAL A 233 16.34 23.08 8.93
CA VAL A 233 17.44 22.58 8.09
C VAL A 233 18.58 23.57 8.11
N LYS A 234 19.67 23.23 8.81
CA LYS A 234 20.87 24.08 8.92
C LYS A 234 21.65 24.13 7.61
N SER A 235 21.89 22.97 7.05
CA SER A 235 22.63 22.87 5.81
C SER A 235 22.26 21.60 5.04
N ILE A 236 22.32 21.70 3.72
CA ILE A 236 22.19 20.57 2.81
C ILE A 236 23.06 20.75 1.59
N THR A 237 23.71 19.69 1.13
CA THR A 237 24.44 19.68 -0.15
C THR A 237 23.60 19.03 -1.23
N ALA A 238 23.57 19.63 -2.42
CA ALA A 238 22.81 19.13 -3.57
C ALA A 238 23.69 18.94 -4.83
N GLU A 239 25.01 19.00 -4.68
CA GLU A 239 25.94 18.89 -5.80
C GLU A 239 25.73 17.60 -6.58
N GLY A 240 25.54 17.72 -7.91
CA GLY A 240 25.30 16.58 -8.81
C GLY A 240 23.89 15.97 -8.71
N ILE A 241 22.96 16.60 -8.01
CA ILE A 241 21.53 16.27 -8.03
C ILE A 241 20.83 17.33 -8.89
N ALA A 242 20.17 16.89 -9.95
CA ALA A 242 19.43 17.78 -10.85
C ALA A 242 17.94 17.90 -10.45
N HIS A 243 17.36 16.82 -9.96
CA HIS A 243 15.94 16.74 -9.60
C HIS A 243 15.72 15.81 -8.42
N VAL A 244 14.71 16.13 -7.61
CA VAL A 244 14.16 15.25 -6.57
C VAL A 244 12.81 14.74 -7.06
N LYS A 245 12.54 13.45 -6.92
CA LYS A 245 11.25 12.86 -7.25
C LYS A 245 10.77 11.99 -6.11
N LEU A 246 9.71 12.43 -5.47
CA LEU A 246 9.01 11.64 -4.47
C LEU A 246 8.06 10.65 -5.15
N ILE A 247 8.11 9.40 -4.72
CA ILE A 247 7.12 8.36 -5.03
C ILE A 247 6.63 7.86 -3.68
N ASP A 248 5.40 8.18 -3.36
CA ASP A 248 4.76 7.85 -2.09
C ASP A 248 3.57 6.90 -2.27
N ALA A 249 2.92 6.55 -1.17
CA ALA A 249 1.74 5.70 -1.15
C ALA A 249 0.42 6.48 -1.32
N SER A 250 0.47 7.74 -1.77
CA SER A 250 -0.73 8.54 -2.02
C SER A 250 -1.59 7.88 -3.10
N PRO A 251 -2.92 7.89 -2.93
CA PRO A 251 -3.82 7.35 -3.95
C PRO A 251 -3.58 8.01 -5.31
N ILE A 252 -3.39 7.20 -6.34
CA ILE A 252 -3.20 7.65 -7.70
C ILE A 252 -4.55 8.11 -8.25
N GLY A 253 -4.70 9.43 -8.45
CA GLY A 253 -5.89 10.00 -9.07
C GLY A 253 -7.13 10.00 -8.15
N ILE A 254 -7.41 11.13 -7.56
CA ILE A 254 -8.61 11.38 -6.74
C ILE A 254 -9.89 11.40 -7.59
N ASN A 255 -9.75 11.46 -8.92
CA ASN A 255 -10.87 11.58 -9.84
C ASN A 255 -11.31 10.20 -10.35
N VAL A 256 -12.61 9.91 -10.30
CA VAL A 256 -13.25 8.71 -10.85
C VAL A 256 -12.89 8.44 -12.33
N ARG A 257 -12.47 9.46 -13.06
CA ARG A 257 -12.00 9.39 -14.46
C ARG A 257 -10.54 8.95 -14.61
N SER A 258 -9.75 8.96 -13.52
CA SER A 258 -8.38 8.47 -13.54
C SER A 258 -8.35 6.95 -13.55
N THR A 259 -7.61 6.37 -14.48
CA THR A 259 -7.39 4.92 -14.58
C THR A 259 -5.90 4.61 -14.64
N VAL A 260 -5.55 3.36 -14.40
CA VAL A 260 -4.15 2.89 -14.54
C VAL A 260 -3.62 3.22 -15.95
N ALA A 261 -4.44 3.05 -16.99
CA ALA A 261 -4.04 3.33 -18.37
C ALA A 261 -3.76 4.82 -18.62
N THR A 262 -4.51 5.75 -18.00
CA THR A 262 -4.26 7.19 -18.13
C THR A 262 -3.04 7.60 -17.31
N TYR A 263 -2.88 7.08 -16.11
CA TYR A 263 -1.73 7.39 -15.26
C TYR A 263 -0.41 6.91 -15.86
N ALA A 264 -0.42 5.71 -16.46
CA ALA A 264 0.74 5.14 -17.16
C ALA A 264 0.94 5.69 -18.58
N ASN A 265 0.17 6.68 -19.03
CA ASN A 265 0.16 7.24 -20.38
C ASN A 265 -0.12 6.22 -21.51
N VAL A 266 -0.53 5.00 -21.19
CA VAL A 266 -0.86 3.94 -22.16
C VAL A 266 -2.11 4.31 -22.96
N HIS A 267 -3.09 4.95 -22.32
CA HIS A 267 -4.33 5.35 -22.97
C HIS A 267 -4.09 6.30 -24.15
N ASP A 268 -3.18 7.26 -24.01
CA ASP A 268 -2.87 8.23 -25.08
C ASP A 268 -2.20 7.55 -26.28
N GLU A 269 -1.34 6.59 -26.04
CA GLU A 269 -0.71 5.82 -27.13
C GLU A 269 -1.76 4.92 -27.83
N LEU A 270 -2.61 4.26 -27.07
CA LEU A 270 -3.72 3.47 -27.64
C LEU A 270 -4.64 4.33 -28.51
N ARG A 271 -5.03 5.52 -28.05
CA ARG A 271 -5.86 6.45 -28.86
C ARG A 271 -5.22 6.80 -30.21
N LYS A 272 -3.91 7.03 -30.21
CA LYS A 272 -3.16 7.31 -31.47
C LYS A 272 -3.13 6.10 -32.39
N ILE A 273 -3.00 4.88 -31.82
CA ILE A 273 -3.02 3.64 -32.60
C ILE A 273 -4.40 3.40 -33.20
N TYR A 274 -5.47 3.49 -32.40
CA TYR A 274 -6.83 3.26 -32.87
C TYR A 274 -7.29 4.28 -33.92
N ALA A 275 -6.88 5.53 -33.81
CA ALA A 275 -7.15 6.55 -34.83
C ALA A 275 -6.55 6.24 -36.21
N LYS A 276 -5.54 5.37 -36.28
CA LYS A 276 -4.89 4.95 -37.53
C LYS A 276 -5.55 3.73 -38.18
N THR A 277 -6.47 3.04 -37.48
CA THR A 277 -7.15 1.86 -38.02
C THR A 277 -8.04 2.21 -39.21
N ALA A 278 -8.30 1.23 -40.07
CA ALA A 278 -9.20 1.41 -41.24
C ALA A 278 -10.61 1.81 -40.80
N ASP A 279 -11.14 1.16 -39.76
CA ASP A 279 -12.46 1.44 -39.22
C ASP A 279 -12.60 2.89 -38.72
N ALA A 280 -11.60 3.40 -38.00
CA ALA A 280 -11.58 4.79 -37.53
C ALA A 280 -11.47 5.80 -38.66
N LYS A 281 -10.66 5.53 -39.69
CA LYS A 281 -10.55 6.40 -40.89
C LYS A 281 -11.83 6.47 -41.67
N ASN A 282 -12.49 5.34 -41.88
CA ASN A 282 -13.76 5.26 -42.57
C ASN A 282 -14.87 6.10 -41.84
N LYS A 283 -14.89 6.05 -40.53
CA LYS A 283 -15.81 6.81 -39.68
C LYS A 283 -15.28 8.21 -39.31
N LYS A 284 -14.11 8.63 -39.83
CA LYS A 284 -13.44 9.94 -39.62
C LYS A 284 -13.14 10.26 -38.15
N TYR A 285 -12.90 9.25 -37.33
CA TYR A 285 -12.50 9.44 -35.94
C TYR A 285 -11.02 9.79 -35.81
N LYS A 286 -10.74 10.75 -34.93
CA LYS A 286 -9.40 11.19 -34.55
C LYS A 286 -9.01 10.66 -33.16
N ALA A 287 -7.75 10.75 -32.77
CA ALA A 287 -7.27 10.29 -31.46
C ALA A 287 -8.05 10.93 -30.27
N GLY A 288 -8.50 12.18 -30.41
CA GLY A 288 -9.34 12.85 -29.40
C GLY A 288 -10.70 12.18 -29.20
N ASP A 289 -11.30 11.61 -30.24
CA ASP A 289 -12.63 11.00 -30.17
C ASP A 289 -12.64 9.71 -29.33
N PHE A 290 -11.48 9.08 -29.15
CA PHE A 290 -11.26 7.90 -28.31
C PHE A 290 -11.01 8.22 -26.83
N SER A 291 -11.07 9.48 -26.43
CA SER A 291 -11.00 9.85 -25.01
C SER A 291 -12.35 9.59 -24.34
N TYR A 292 -12.38 8.77 -23.30
CA TYR A 292 -13.58 8.62 -22.49
C TYR A 292 -13.87 9.83 -21.60
N ASN A 293 -12.94 10.80 -21.50
CA ASN A 293 -13.15 12.05 -20.75
C ASN A 293 -13.86 13.12 -21.59
N THR A 294 -13.46 13.27 -22.86
CA THR A 294 -13.90 14.38 -23.71
C THR A 294 -14.27 13.96 -25.15
N GLY A 295 -14.01 12.69 -25.51
CA GLY A 295 -14.19 12.19 -26.87
C GLY A 295 -15.63 11.86 -27.22
N LYS A 296 -15.93 11.79 -28.54
CA LYS A 296 -17.25 11.45 -29.07
C LYS A 296 -17.67 10.01 -28.78
N LEU A 297 -16.71 9.11 -28.60
CA LEU A 297 -16.93 7.68 -28.35
C LEU A 297 -17.13 7.36 -26.86
N ARG A 298 -17.22 8.35 -25.98
CA ARG A 298 -17.53 8.13 -24.57
C ARG A 298 -18.98 7.69 -24.38
N CYS A 299 -19.24 6.93 -23.34
CA CYS A 299 -20.60 6.52 -22.99
C CYS A 299 -21.45 7.76 -22.65
N PRO A 300 -22.60 7.98 -23.30
CA PRO A 300 -23.43 9.17 -23.07
C PRO A 300 -24.19 9.09 -21.73
N VAL A 301 -24.41 7.90 -21.17
CA VAL A 301 -25.19 7.70 -19.94
C VAL A 301 -24.36 8.04 -18.71
N CYS A 302 -23.14 7.52 -18.62
CA CYS A 302 -22.24 7.79 -17.48
C CYS A 302 -21.20 8.88 -17.78
N ASP A 303 -21.27 9.53 -18.93
CA ASP A 303 -20.31 10.56 -19.37
C ASP A 303 -18.85 10.11 -19.25
N GLY A 304 -18.58 8.83 -19.50
CA GLY A 304 -17.24 8.23 -19.46
C GLY A 304 -16.69 7.91 -18.09
N THR A 305 -17.48 7.97 -17.02
CA THR A 305 -17.06 7.56 -15.67
C THR A 305 -17.04 6.03 -15.51
N GLY A 306 -17.86 5.31 -16.29
CA GLY A 306 -18.03 3.87 -16.21
C GLY A 306 -18.99 3.43 -15.09
N GLN A 307 -19.40 4.34 -14.23
CA GLN A 307 -20.29 4.08 -13.09
C GLN A 307 -21.31 5.18 -12.93
N ILE A 308 -22.37 4.89 -12.20
CA ILE A 308 -23.42 5.83 -11.80
C ILE A 308 -23.46 5.82 -10.28
N SER A 309 -23.35 7.00 -9.67
CA SER A 309 -23.51 7.16 -8.24
C SER A 309 -24.99 7.24 -7.89
N LEU A 310 -25.45 6.37 -7.01
CA LEU A 310 -26.80 6.38 -6.49
C LEU A 310 -26.78 7.08 -5.13
N ASP A 311 -27.45 8.22 -5.04
CA ASP A 311 -27.72 8.91 -3.79
C ASP A 311 -28.76 8.11 -3.00
N VAL A 312 -28.33 7.44 -1.95
CA VAL A 312 -29.21 6.70 -1.04
C VAL A 312 -29.35 7.52 0.22
N GLN A 313 -30.51 8.13 0.45
CA GLN A 313 -30.78 8.94 1.63
C GLN A 313 -30.33 8.22 2.92
N PHE A 314 -29.50 8.92 3.73
CA PHE A 314 -28.92 8.45 5.00
C PHE A 314 -27.83 7.36 4.92
N LEU A 315 -27.38 6.98 3.72
CA LEU A 315 -26.25 6.08 3.51
C LEU A 315 -25.19 6.76 2.64
N PRO A 316 -23.92 6.31 2.68
CA PRO A 316 -22.92 6.75 1.71
C PRO A 316 -23.40 6.46 0.27
N ASP A 317 -23.07 7.34 -0.67
CA ASP A 317 -23.32 7.13 -2.08
C ASP A 317 -22.80 5.77 -2.54
N VAL A 318 -23.62 5.02 -3.28
CA VAL A 318 -23.28 3.71 -3.81
C VAL A 318 -22.98 3.83 -5.29
N ASP A 319 -21.74 3.58 -5.68
CA ASP A 319 -21.33 3.53 -7.08
C ASP A 319 -21.65 2.16 -7.68
N VAL A 320 -22.47 2.16 -8.74
CA VAL A 320 -22.82 0.96 -9.51
C VAL A 320 -22.26 1.05 -10.93
N PRO A 321 -21.84 -0.07 -11.55
CA PRO A 321 -21.44 -0.06 -12.95
C PRO A 321 -22.54 0.51 -13.84
N CYS A 322 -22.17 1.37 -14.79
CA CYS A 322 -23.12 1.94 -15.73
C CYS A 322 -23.85 0.84 -16.53
N PRO A 323 -25.18 0.76 -16.51
CA PRO A 323 -25.92 -0.31 -17.17
C PRO A 323 -25.78 -0.28 -18.70
N GLU A 324 -25.56 0.89 -19.31
CA GLU A 324 -25.37 1.02 -20.75
C GLU A 324 -24.01 0.51 -21.22
N CYS A 325 -22.93 0.90 -20.56
CA CYS A 325 -21.57 0.53 -20.99
C CYS A 325 -20.95 -0.62 -20.19
N GLY A 326 -21.61 -1.13 -19.16
CA GLY A 326 -21.09 -2.20 -18.30
C GLY A 326 -19.75 -1.87 -17.65
N GLY A 327 -19.49 -0.58 -17.35
CA GLY A 327 -18.21 -0.13 -16.79
C GLY A 327 -17.12 0.18 -17.83
N SER A 328 -17.33 -0.09 -19.13
CA SER A 328 -16.31 0.12 -20.17
C SER A 328 -15.97 1.58 -20.46
N ARG A 329 -16.82 2.52 -20.04
CA ARG A 329 -16.70 3.98 -20.25
C ARG A 329 -16.98 4.45 -21.67
N TYR A 330 -17.19 3.53 -22.61
CA TYR A 330 -17.35 3.82 -24.04
C TYR A 330 -18.77 3.53 -24.54
N ALA A 331 -19.19 4.30 -25.55
CA ALA A 331 -20.38 4.02 -26.31
C ALA A 331 -20.22 2.76 -27.17
N ARG A 332 -21.33 2.19 -27.63
CA ARG A 332 -21.33 0.94 -28.43
C ARG A 332 -20.52 1.08 -29.72
N GLU A 333 -20.53 2.25 -30.35
CA GLU A 333 -19.77 2.51 -31.59
C GLU A 333 -18.26 2.31 -31.43
N ALA A 334 -17.72 2.43 -30.22
CA ALA A 334 -16.31 2.20 -29.95
C ALA A 334 -15.91 0.72 -30.07
N TRP A 335 -16.86 -0.20 -29.92
CA TRP A 335 -16.63 -1.65 -30.04
C TRP A 335 -16.49 -2.10 -31.49
N ASP A 336 -17.01 -1.33 -32.44
CA ASP A 336 -16.87 -1.62 -33.88
C ASP A 336 -15.53 -1.23 -34.47
N ILE A 337 -14.74 -0.43 -33.73
CA ILE A 337 -13.44 0.05 -34.17
C ILE A 337 -12.37 -0.83 -33.59
N CYS A 338 -11.78 -1.67 -34.44
CA CYS A 338 -10.86 -2.68 -34.02
C CYS A 338 -9.43 -2.45 -34.53
N TYR A 339 -8.48 -2.77 -33.69
CA TYR A 339 -7.08 -2.99 -34.05
C TYR A 339 -6.85 -4.47 -34.28
N GLU A 340 -6.23 -4.82 -35.42
CA GLU A 340 -5.86 -6.19 -35.73
C GLU A 340 -4.38 -6.42 -35.42
N ASN A 341 -4.10 -7.43 -34.59
CA ASN A 341 -2.73 -7.78 -34.27
C ASN A 341 -2.07 -8.61 -35.38
N LYS A 342 -0.76 -8.86 -35.28
CA LYS A 342 0.01 -9.65 -36.26
C LYS A 342 -0.49 -11.10 -36.45
N ARG A 343 -1.34 -11.60 -35.53
CA ARG A 343 -1.94 -12.95 -35.58
C ARG A 343 -3.37 -12.93 -36.14
N GLY A 344 -3.82 -11.81 -36.69
CA GLY A 344 -5.16 -11.66 -37.26
C GLY A 344 -6.28 -11.49 -36.22
N LYS A 345 -5.96 -11.38 -34.92
CA LYS A 345 -6.97 -11.20 -33.88
C LYS A 345 -7.31 -9.71 -33.74
N ARG A 346 -8.60 -9.42 -33.72
CA ARG A 346 -9.15 -8.05 -33.65
C ARG A 346 -9.58 -7.72 -32.24
N TYR A 347 -9.25 -6.52 -31.77
CA TYR A 347 -9.61 -5.99 -30.46
C TYR A 347 -10.11 -4.55 -30.58
N SER A 348 -11.23 -4.27 -29.98
CA SER A 348 -11.69 -2.89 -29.79
C SER A 348 -10.93 -2.22 -28.66
N LEU A 349 -10.94 -0.86 -28.60
CA LEU A 349 -10.30 -0.12 -27.51
C LEU A 349 -10.89 -0.46 -26.13
N PRO A 350 -12.25 -0.56 -25.95
CA PRO A 350 -12.79 -1.02 -24.69
C PRO A 350 -12.30 -2.42 -24.28
N GLN A 351 -12.22 -3.37 -25.21
CA GLN A 351 -11.66 -4.69 -24.93
C GLN A 351 -10.20 -4.61 -24.51
N MET A 352 -9.40 -3.78 -25.19
CA MET A 352 -7.98 -3.62 -24.87
C MET A 352 -7.77 -3.04 -23.47
N LEU A 353 -8.62 -2.11 -23.04
CA LEU A 353 -8.57 -1.52 -21.71
C LEU A 353 -9.13 -2.43 -20.61
N SER A 354 -10.08 -3.32 -20.94
CA SER A 354 -10.65 -4.31 -20.02
C SER A 354 -9.82 -5.57 -19.89
N LEU A 355 -8.86 -5.80 -20.79
CA LEU A 355 -7.95 -6.93 -20.69
C LEU A 355 -6.96 -6.73 -19.54
N ILE A 356 -7.36 -7.15 -18.35
CA ILE A 356 -6.48 -7.42 -17.21
C ILE A 356 -5.36 -8.39 -17.63
N HIS A 357 -5.51 -9.08 -18.75
CA HIS A 357 -4.64 -10.11 -19.32
C HIS A 357 -3.87 -9.66 -20.55
N ILE A 358 -3.58 -8.39 -20.73
CA ILE A 358 -2.67 -7.92 -21.80
C ILE A 358 -1.26 -8.45 -21.62
N SER A 359 -0.92 -8.92 -20.47
CA SER A 359 0.31 -9.65 -20.24
C SER A 359 0.03 -11.14 -20.00
N GLU A 360 -0.21 -11.91 -21.06
CA GLU A 360 0.70 -13.05 -21.13
C GLU A 360 2.08 -12.41 -21.29
N PRO A 361 2.95 -12.46 -20.28
CA PRO A 361 4.35 -12.22 -20.54
C PRO A 361 4.70 -13.27 -21.59
N THR A 362 4.99 -12.84 -22.81
CA THR A 362 5.84 -13.65 -23.67
C THR A 362 6.98 -14.04 -22.75
N ARG A 363 7.00 -15.31 -22.32
CA ARG A 363 8.13 -15.91 -21.63
C ARG A 363 9.32 -15.67 -22.55
N ARG A 364 10.01 -14.57 -22.34
CA ARG A 364 11.40 -14.47 -22.73
C ARG A 364 12.11 -15.29 -21.68
N SER A 365 12.35 -16.54 -22.02
CA SER A 365 13.43 -17.33 -21.44
C SER A 365 14.68 -16.47 -21.48
N TYR A 366 15.11 -16.02 -20.33
CA TYR A 366 16.48 -15.58 -20.09
C TYR A 366 17.24 -16.76 -19.50
#